data_4d492b83e79efaa7e374e136d82c4fd1
#
_entry.id   4d492b83e79efaa7e374e136d82c4fd1
#
_cell.length_a   1.000
_cell.length_b   1.000
_cell.length_c   1.000
_cell.angle_alpha   90.00
_cell.angle_beta   90.00
_cell.angle_gamma   90.00
#
_symmetry.space_group_name_H-M   'P 1'
#
loop_
_entity.id
_entity.type
_entity.pdbx_description
1 polymer ?
#
loop_
_entity_poly.entity_id
_entity_poly.type
_entity_poly.pdbx_seq_one_letter_code
_entity_poly.pdbx_strand_id
1 'polypeptide(L)'
;MGATQRENMDPAPYEVEFMNVVVDKANDLQVVDADSHFAQFAGVHPSKIKQGKLFLYDKLKPADRERVMQNICKKGARFTYMTMDLLDKKGTPLFVHCVGQNYEDSTLCRMTFADVSESRRRQEQLRAQAVEMNELIDLVCGGVCLFKVTPEMHIECLYLNKGCCRLFGTSQESSRLRAYRLDELLHPDDRSAVFQALGR
;
A
#
# COMPACT_ATOMS: atom_id res chain seq x y z
N MET A 1 -42.01 -9.97 -5.72
CA MET A 1 -41.18 -10.39 -6.87
C MET A 1 -40.36 -9.21 -7.28
N GLY A 2 -39.05 -9.30 -7.30
CA GLY A 2 -38.11 -8.23 -7.68
C GLY A 2 -36.80 -8.39 -6.90
N ALA A 3 -36.08 -9.50 -7.15
CA ALA A 3 -34.72 -9.65 -6.66
C ALA A 3 -33.82 -8.75 -7.49
N THR A 4 -33.34 -7.67 -6.89
CA THR A 4 -32.29 -6.84 -7.47
C THR A 4 -30.98 -7.60 -7.37
N GLN A 5 -30.54 -8.18 -8.48
CA GLN A 5 -29.20 -8.71 -8.65
C GLN A 5 -28.23 -7.54 -8.44
N ARG A 6 -27.50 -7.56 -7.36
CA ARG A 6 -26.26 -6.78 -7.23
C ARG A 6 -25.24 -7.48 -8.13
N GLU A 7 -25.05 -6.94 -9.32
CA GLU A 7 -23.89 -7.26 -10.14
C GLU A 7 -22.63 -6.98 -9.31
N ASN A 8 -21.96 -8.06 -8.90
CA ASN A 8 -20.57 -7.99 -8.48
C ASN A 8 -19.77 -7.61 -9.73
N MET A 9 -19.60 -6.31 -9.96
CA MET A 9 -18.55 -5.83 -10.85
C MET A 9 -17.23 -6.17 -10.19
N ASP A 10 -16.61 -7.26 -10.61
CA ASP A 10 -15.19 -7.49 -10.38
C ASP A 10 -14.46 -6.24 -10.92
N PRO A 11 -13.62 -5.59 -10.10
CA PRO A 11 -12.86 -4.45 -10.59
C PRO A 11 -12.01 -4.93 -11.76
N ALA A 12 -12.13 -4.24 -12.90
CA ALA A 12 -11.34 -4.51 -14.09
C ALA A 12 -9.85 -4.64 -13.70
N PRO A 13 -9.12 -5.62 -14.26
CA PRO A 13 -7.71 -5.80 -13.96
C PRO A 13 -6.98 -4.49 -14.26
N TYR A 14 -6.26 -3.96 -13.28
CA TYR A 14 -5.48 -2.73 -13.44
C TYR A 14 -4.40 -2.95 -14.48
N GLU A 15 -4.46 -2.27 -15.59
CA GLU A 15 -3.33 -2.13 -16.48
C GLU A 15 -2.28 -1.26 -15.79
N VAL A 16 -1.26 -1.91 -15.26
CA VAL A 16 -0.09 -1.20 -14.74
C VAL A 16 0.74 -0.76 -15.94
N GLU A 17 0.77 0.53 -16.21
CA GLU A 17 1.64 1.07 -17.24
C GLU A 17 3.09 1.04 -16.77
N PHE A 18 3.93 0.39 -17.57
CA PHE A 18 5.37 0.33 -17.34
C PHE A 18 6.08 1.32 -18.24
N MET A 19 7.05 2.03 -17.66
CA MET A 19 7.98 2.91 -18.39
C MET A 19 9.39 2.37 -18.22
N ASN A 20 10.14 2.28 -19.33
CA ASN A 20 11.49 1.75 -19.33
C ASN A 20 12.48 2.78 -19.84
N VAL A 21 13.61 2.90 -19.13
CA VAL A 21 14.73 3.72 -19.54
C VAL A 21 16.05 3.00 -19.32
N VAL A 22 17.05 3.35 -20.11
CA VAL A 22 18.45 3.01 -19.85
C VAL A 22 19.17 4.30 -19.54
N VAL A 23 19.87 4.34 -18.42
CA VAL A 23 20.60 5.52 -17.95
C VAL A 23 22.09 5.22 -17.81
N ASP A 24 22.93 6.21 -18.03
CA ASP A 24 24.36 6.17 -17.72
C ASP A 24 24.61 6.77 -16.33
N LYS A 25 25.06 5.92 -15.40
CA LYS A 25 25.35 6.29 -14.01
C LYS A 25 26.59 7.20 -13.89
N ALA A 26 27.50 7.16 -14.85
CA ALA A 26 28.70 7.99 -14.87
C ALA A 26 28.41 9.42 -15.31
N ASN A 27 27.26 9.66 -15.98
CA ASN A 27 26.85 10.94 -16.54
C ASN A 27 25.53 11.41 -15.93
N ASP A 28 25.45 11.58 -14.61
CA ASP A 28 24.29 12.12 -13.88
C ASP A 28 22.93 11.50 -14.28
N LEU A 29 22.91 10.19 -14.52
CA LEU A 29 21.76 9.47 -15.01
C LEU A 29 21.24 9.97 -16.37
N GLN A 30 22.15 10.33 -17.27
CA GLN A 30 21.80 10.65 -18.65
C GLN A 30 21.00 9.51 -19.27
N VAL A 31 19.84 9.83 -19.84
CA VAL A 31 18.99 8.84 -20.52
C VAL A 31 19.60 8.51 -21.88
N VAL A 32 20.01 7.25 -22.05
CA VAL A 32 20.64 6.74 -23.29
C VAL A 32 19.57 6.13 -24.20
N ASP A 33 18.57 5.48 -23.60
CA ASP A 33 17.45 4.87 -24.30
C ASP A 33 16.18 4.91 -23.42
N ALA A 34 15.02 4.97 -24.06
CA ALA A 34 13.73 4.93 -23.37
C ALA A 34 12.63 4.44 -24.30
N ASP A 35 11.60 3.81 -23.70
CA ASP A 35 10.40 3.44 -24.43
C ASP A 35 9.48 4.65 -24.72
N SER A 36 8.45 4.38 -25.52
CA SER A 36 7.46 5.41 -25.91
C SER A 36 6.68 5.95 -24.70
N HIS A 37 6.39 5.14 -23.70
CA HIS A 37 5.64 5.54 -22.51
C HIS A 37 6.44 6.53 -21.67
N PHE A 38 7.72 6.24 -21.42
CA PHE A 38 8.58 7.20 -20.73
C PHE A 38 8.80 8.50 -21.52
N ALA A 39 8.99 8.40 -22.84
CA ALA A 39 9.15 9.58 -23.69
C ALA A 39 7.92 10.49 -23.63
N GLN A 40 6.72 9.92 -23.66
CA GLN A 40 5.46 10.63 -23.53
C GLN A 40 5.30 11.27 -22.14
N PHE A 41 5.59 10.53 -21.08
CA PHE A 41 5.60 11.00 -19.70
C PHE A 41 6.55 12.20 -19.51
N ALA A 42 7.79 12.05 -19.96
CA ALA A 42 8.81 13.09 -19.89
C ALA A 42 8.53 14.30 -20.80
N GLY A 43 7.61 14.14 -21.77
CA GLY A 43 7.26 15.16 -22.77
C GLY A 43 8.40 15.44 -23.74
N VAL A 44 9.17 14.43 -24.10
CA VAL A 44 10.31 14.55 -24.99
C VAL A 44 10.13 13.72 -26.25
N HIS A 45 10.58 14.26 -27.37
CA HIS A 45 10.63 13.49 -28.60
C HIS A 45 11.78 12.48 -28.55
N PRO A 46 11.63 11.25 -29.06
CA PRO A 46 12.68 10.21 -29.02
C PRO A 46 14.04 10.66 -29.59
N SER A 47 14.03 11.57 -30.57
CA SER A 47 15.28 12.15 -31.12
C SER A 47 16.11 12.92 -30.08
N LYS A 48 15.47 13.55 -29.09
CA LYS A 48 16.18 14.28 -28.01
C LYS A 48 16.88 13.33 -27.05
N ILE A 49 16.31 12.13 -26.84
CA ILE A 49 16.95 11.08 -26.06
C ILE A 49 18.27 10.68 -26.74
N LYS A 50 18.23 10.37 -28.03
CA LYS A 50 19.42 10.02 -28.82
C LYS A 50 20.49 11.15 -28.85
N GLN A 51 20.09 12.40 -28.65
CA GLN A 51 21.02 13.55 -28.56
C GLN A 51 21.66 13.70 -27.18
N GLY A 52 21.33 12.85 -26.21
CA GLY A 52 21.86 12.89 -24.84
C GLY A 52 21.46 14.13 -24.03
N LYS A 53 20.31 14.74 -24.34
CA LYS A 53 19.82 15.97 -23.70
C LYS A 53 18.79 15.73 -22.62
N LEU A 54 18.58 14.49 -22.23
CA LEU A 54 17.63 14.13 -21.18
C LEU A 54 18.36 13.46 -20.02
N PHE A 55 18.15 13.98 -18.82
CA PHE A 55 18.71 13.43 -17.60
C PHE A 55 17.55 12.97 -16.71
N LEU A 56 17.61 11.71 -16.24
CA LEU A 56 16.62 11.21 -15.30
C LEU A 56 16.68 11.98 -13.97
N TYR A 57 17.86 12.45 -13.61
CA TYR A 57 18.09 13.30 -12.44
C TYR A 57 17.15 14.50 -12.38
N ASP A 58 16.86 15.15 -13.52
CA ASP A 58 15.95 16.29 -13.60
C ASP A 58 14.48 15.91 -13.41
N LYS A 59 14.18 14.63 -13.58
CA LYS A 59 12.82 14.07 -13.37
C LYS A 59 12.59 13.55 -11.95
N LEU A 60 13.60 13.60 -11.10
CA LEU A 60 13.49 13.20 -9.70
C LEU A 60 13.19 14.40 -8.80
N LYS A 61 12.36 14.22 -7.79
CA LYS A 61 12.25 15.20 -6.70
C LYS A 61 13.63 15.39 -6.04
N PRO A 62 14.00 16.63 -5.64
CA PRO A 62 15.27 16.89 -4.97
C PRO A 62 15.55 15.96 -3.78
N ALA A 63 14.53 15.66 -2.97
CA ALA A 63 14.65 14.77 -1.82
C ALA A 63 14.98 13.30 -2.17
N ASP A 64 14.65 12.85 -3.39
CA ASP A 64 14.88 11.48 -3.84
C ASP A 64 16.21 11.30 -4.55
N ARG A 65 16.81 12.38 -5.06
CA ARG A 65 17.99 12.34 -5.94
C ARG A 65 19.16 11.59 -5.33
N GLU A 66 19.57 11.97 -4.13
CA GLU A 66 20.69 11.34 -3.44
C GLU A 66 20.42 9.86 -3.15
N ARG A 67 19.23 9.54 -2.66
CA ARG A 67 18.82 8.18 -2.36
C ARG A 67 18.82 7.28 -3.60
N VAL A 68 18.34 7.79 -4.73
CA VAL A 68 18.33 7.06 -6.01
C VAL A 68 19.76 6.80 -6.48
N MET A 69 20.62 7.82 -6.46
CA MET A 69 22.04 7.68 -6.85
C MET A 69 22.77 6.64 -5.99
N GLN A 70 22.63 6.72 -4.66
CA GLN A 70 23.25 5.76 -3.74
C GLN A 70 22.80 4.32 -4.00
N ASN A 71 21.51 4.11 -4.26
CA ASN A 71 20.97 2.78 -4.50
C ASN A 71 21.41 2.19 -5.85
N ILE A 72 21.41 2.99 -6.92
CA ILE A 72 21.76 2.51 -8.26
C ILE A 72 23.28 2.28 -8.39
N CYS A 73 24.08 3.11 -7.74
CA CYS A 73 25.53 3.04 -7.79
C CYS A 73 26.13 2.05 -6.79
N LYS A 74 25.33 1.36 -6.01
CA LYS A 74 25.80 0.38 -5.01
C LYS A 74 26.59 -0.74 -5.69
N LYS A 75 27.86 -0.89 -5.31
CA LYS A 75 28.75 -1.92 -5.88
C LYS A 75 28.19 -3.32 -5.63
N GLY A 76 28.20 -4.15 -6.66
CA GLY A 76 27.77 -5.56 -6.60
C GLY A 76 26.23 -5.76 -6.63
N ALA A 77 25.44 -4.70 -6.61
CA ALA A 77 24.00 -4.83 -6.74
C ALA A 77 23.61 -5.02 -8.22
N ARG A 78 23.19 -6.23 -8.59
CA ARG A 78 22.65 -6.52 -9.94
C ARG A 78 21.26 -5.92 -10.11
N PHE A 79 20.44 -5.97 -9.06
CA PHE A 79 19.08 -5.42 -9.03
C PHE A 79 18.91 -4.51 -7.84
N THR A 80 18.14 -3.44 -8.04
CA THR A 80 17.76 -2.47 -7.02
C THR A 80 16.27 -2.25 -7.07
N TYR A 81 15.61 -2.25 -5.90
CA TYR A 81 14.17 -2.00 -5.78
C TYR A 81 13.97 -0.73 -4.95
N MET A 82 13.18 0.20 -5.45
CA MET A 82 12.91 1.45 -4.74
C MET A 82 11.57 2.06 -5.15
N THR A 83 11.07 2.94 -4.31
CA THR A 83 9.93 3.79 -4.62
C THR A 83 10.40 5.23 -4.72
N MET A 84 9.83 6.00 -5.63
CA MET A 84 10.19 7.42 -5.80
C MET A 84 9.06 8.20 -6.47
N ASP A 85 9.17 9.51 -6.42
CA ASP A 85 8.34 10.40 -7.22
C ASP A 85 9.10 10.84 -8.48
N LEU A 86 8.55 10.50 -9.65
CA LEU A 86 9.00 11.05 -10.93
C LEU A 86 8.18 12.30 -11.28
N LEU A 87 8.85 13.32 -11.83
CA LEU A 87 8.18 14.54 -12.28
C LEU A 87 7.88 14.45 -13.78
N ASP A 88 6.61 14.59 -14.14
CA ASP A 88 6.17 14.64 -15.53
C ASP A 88 6.67 15.90 -16.25
N LYS A 89 6.23 16.10 -17.49
CA LYS A 89 6.55 17.29 -18.29
C LYS A 89 6.05 18.62 -17.70
N LYS A 90 5.07 18.58 -16.79
CA LYS A 90 4.49 19.74 -16.10
C LYS A 90 5.06 19.91 -14.68
N GLY A 91 5.93 19.01 -14.23
CA GLY A 91 6.43 18.99 -12.86
C GLY A 91 5.48 18.31 -11.87
N THR A 92 4.45 17.64 -12.35
CA THR A 92 3.52 16.88 -11.49
C THR A 92 4.17 15.58 -11.04
N PRO A 93 4.18 15.27 -9.73
CA PRO A 93 4.77 14.03 -9.24
C PRO A 93 3.90 12.82 -9.57
N LEU A 94 4.52 11.78 -10.08
CA LEU A 94 3.99 10.44 -10.28
C LEU A 94 4.70 9.49 -9.33
N PHE A 95 3.97 8.83 -8.44
CA PHE A 95 4.55 7.88 -7.50
C PHE A 95 4.73 6.51 -8.16
N VAL A 96 5.99 6.07 -8.24
CA VAL A 96 6.35 4.85 -8.96
C VAL A 96 7.12 3.86 -8.09
N HIS A 97 6.91 2.57 -8.37
CA HIS A 97 7.85 1.52 -8.02
C HIS A 97 8.89 1.41 -9.12
N CYS A 98 10.15 1.37 -8.75
CA CYS A 98 11.27 1.26 -9.69
C CYS A 98 12.06 -0.02 -9.43
N VAL A 99 12.37 -0.72 -10.51
CA VAL A 99 13.36 -1.79 -10.54
C VAL A 99 14.52 -1.34 -11.39
N GLY A 100 15.70 -1.19 -10.79
CA GLY A 100 16.95 -0.93 -11.49
C GLY A 100 17.71 -2.23 -11.73
N GLN A 101 18.17 -2.47 -12.95
CA GLN A 101 19.05 -3.56 -13.34
C GLN A 101 20.37 -3.00 -13.87
N ASN A 102 21.45 -3.25 -13.15
CA ASN A 102 22.79 -2.87 -13.60
C ASN A 102 23.30 -3.88 -14.64
N TYR A 103 23.88 -3.35 -15.73
CA TYR A 103 24.62 -4.18 -16.68
C TYR A 103 26.00 -4.50 -16.10
N GLU A 104 26.47 -5.73 -16.33
CA GLU A 104 27.80 -6.16 -15.93
C GLU A 104 28.87 -5.39 -16.70
N ASP A 105 29.94 -5.01 -16.02
CA ASP A 105 31.08 -4.25 -16.58
C ASP A 105 30.71 -2.97 -17.33
N SER A 106 29.60 -2.32 -16.94
CA SER A 106 29.07 -1.13 -17.61
C SER A 106 28.61 -0.09 -16.60
N THR A 107 28.66 1.18 -17.03
CA THR A 107 28.05 2.30 -16.31
C THR A 107 26.53 2.36 -16.52
N LEU A 108 25.98 1.54 -17.40
CA LEU A 108 24.56 1.55 -17.76
C LEU A 108 23.71 0.82 -16.71
N CYS A 109 22.52 1.37 -16.52
CA CYS A 109 21.46 0.75 -15.71
C CYS A 109 20.13 0.85 -16.46
N ARG A 110 19.42 -0.27 -16.58
CA ARG A 110 18.02 -0.27 -17.01
C ARG A 110 17.15 -0.02 -15.82
N MET A 111 16.22 0.91 -15.93
CA MET A 111 15.22 1.20 -14.92
C MET A 111 13.83 1.01 -15.48
N THR A 112 13.03 0.22 -14.79
CA THR A 112 11.61 -0.02 -15.10
C THR A 112 10.79 0.61 -14.00
N PHE A 113 9.85 1.48 -14.38
CA PHE A 113 8.94 2.16 -13.47
C PHE A 113 7.53 1.63 -13.67
N ALA A 114 6.85 1.35 -12.56
CA ALA A 114 5.43 1.01 -12.52
C ALA A 114 4.68 2.14 -11.80
N ASP A 115 3.70 2.76 -12.45
CA ASP A 115 2.82 3.74 -11.79
C ASP A 115 1.95 3.03 -10.76
N VAL A 116 2.09 3.43 -9.51
CA VAL A 116 1.29 2.91 -8.38
C VAL A 116 0.51 4.02 -7.68
N SER A 117 0.38 5.18 -8.31
CA SER A 117 -0.28 6.37 -7.74
C SER A 117 -1.73 6.10 -7.39
N GLU A 118 -2.47 5.40 -8.25
CA GLU A 118 -3.87 5.06 -8.00
C GLU A 118 -4.02 4.05 -6.86
N SER A 119 -3.20 3.01 -6.86
CA SER A 119 -3.19 2.01 -5.78
C SER A 119 -2.89 2.66 -4.43
N ARG A 120 -1.92 3.57 -4.38
CA ARG A 120 -1.59 4.34 -3.18
C ARG A 120 -2.77 5.21 -2.71
N ARG A 121 -3.37 5.99 -3.62
CA ARG A 121 -4.54 6.83 -3.29
C ARG A 121 -5.69 6.01 -2.72
N ARG A 122 -5.98 4.86 -3.33
CA ARG A 122 -7.02 3.95 -2.85
C ARG A 122 -6.70 3.41 -1.46
N GLN A 123 -5.46 3.01 -1.23
CA GLN A 123 -5.03 2.55 0.09
C GLN A 123 -5.14 3.64 1.16
N GLU A 124 -4.77 4.87 0.82
CA GLU A 124 -4.91 6.04 1.71
C GLU A 124 -6.39 6.34 2.00
N GLN A 125 -7.26 6.27 1.00
CA GLN A 125 -8.72 6.43 1.18
C GLN A 125 -9.30 5.34 2.09
N LEU A 126 -8.96 4.07 1.86
CA LEU A 126 -9.43 2.98 2.72
C LEU A 126 -8.95 3.14 4.17
N ARG A 127 -7.72 3.59 4.36
CA ARG A 127 -7.19 3.89 5.70
C ARG A 127 -7.96 5.05 6.36
N ALA A 128 -8.22 6.12 5.62
CA ALA A 128 -8.98 7.26 6.14
C ALA A 128 -10.41 6.84 6.54
N GLN A 129 -11.10 6.06 5.70
CA GLN A 129 -12.41 5.52 6.00
C GLN A 129 -12.41 4.60 7.24
N ALA A 130 -11.39 3.76 7.39
CA ALA A 130 -11.26 2.89 8.55
C ALA A 130 -11.05 3.70 9.85
N VAL A 131 -10.28 4.79 9.80
CA VAL A 131 -10.09 5.69 10.95
C VAL A 131 -11.41 6.37 11.30
N GLU A 132 -12.10 6.96 10.33
CA GLU A 132 -13.39 7.61 10.52
C GLU A 132 -14.44 6.65 11.11
N MET A 133 -14.52 5.41 10.57
CA MET A 133 -15.42 4.40 11.10
C MET A 133 -15.10 4.05 12.56
N ASN A 134 -13.82 3.92 12.91
CA ASN A 134 -13.41 3.65 14.30
C ASN A 134 -13.79 4.82 15.23
N GLU A 135 -13.63 6.06 14.79
CA GLU A 135 -14.04 7.23 15.56
C GLU A 135 -15.56 7.25 15.79
N LEU A 136 -16.36 6.95 14.75
CA LEU A 136 -17.81 6.83 14.85
C LEU A 136 -18.23 5.73 15.84
N ILE A 137 -17.59 4.57 15.77
CA ILE A 137 -17.86 3.45 16.71
C ILE A 137 -17.47 3.84 18.14
N ASP A 138 -16.42 4.63 18.33
CA ASP A 138 -16.00 5.12 19.65
C ASP A 138 -16.99 6.15 20.26
N LEU A 139 -17.77 6.86 19.41
CA LEU A 139 -18.83 7.79 19.85
C LEU A 139 -20.12 7.05 20.30
N VAL A 140 -20.29 5.79 19.96
CA VAL A 140 -21.44 5.02 20.42
C VAL A 140 -21.44 4.95 21.94
N CYS A 141 -22.57 5.34 22.57
CA CYS A 141 -22.76 5.23 24.00
C CYS A 141 -22.95 3.75 24.37
N GLY A 142 -21.87 3.02 24.53
CA GLY A 142 -21.88 1.59 24.85
C GLY A 142 -20.64 0.86 24.41
N GLY A 143 -20.59 -0.43 24.72
CA GLY A 143 -19.51 -1.32 24.30
C GLY A 143 -19.84 -1.97 22.94
N VAL A 144 -18.94 -1.79 21.97
CA VAL A 144 -18.96 -2.51 20.69
C VAL A 144 -17.76 -3.43 20.65
N CYS A 145 -18.00 -4.72 20.39
CA CYS A 145 -16.96 -5.72 20.32
C CYS A 145 -17.19 -6.69 19.15
N LEU A 146 -16.11 -7.17 18.60
CA LEU A 146 -16.08 -8.22 17.58
C LEU A 146 -15.25 -9.38 18.10
N PHE A 147 -15.83 -10.55 18.13
CA PHE A 147 -15.16 -11.78 18.56
C PHE A 147 -15.21 -12.83 17.46
N LYS A 148 -14.22 -13.70 17.47
CA LYS A 148 -14.28 -14.99 16.83
C LYS A 148 -14.47 -16.05 17.91
N VAL A 149 -15.46 -16.91 17.74
CA VAL A 149 -15.66 -18.05 18.64
C VAL A 149 -15.07 -19.28 17.98
N THR A 150 -14.20 -19.99 18.70
CA THR A 150 -13.64 -21.26 18.22
C THR A 150 -14.60 -22.43 18.50
N PRO A 151 -14.42 -23.60 17.84
CA PRO A 151 -15.20 -24.79 18.14
C PRO A 151 -15.10 -25.23 19.61
N GLU A 152 -13.98 -24.94 20.26
CA GLU A 152 -13.75 -25.25 21.68
C GLU A 152 -14.34 -24.20 22.63
N MET A 153 -15.18 -23.28 22.10
CA MET A 153 -15.84 -22.21 22.85
C MET A 153 -14.87 -21.18 23.48
N HIS A 154 -13.69 -21.02 22.91
CA HIS A 154 -12.81 -19.90 23.25
C HIS A 154 -13.20 -18.67 22.43
N ILE A 155 -13.05 -17.50 23.05
CA ILE A 155 -13.28 -16.21 22.40
C ILE A 155 -11.93 -15.59 22.08
N GLU A 156 -11.73 -15.31 20.80
CA GLU A 156 -10.65 -14.46 20.31
C GLU A 156 -11.21 -13.07 20.07
N CYS A 157 -10.75 -12.09 20.83
CA CYS A 157 -11.17 -10.71 20.66
C CYS A 157 -10.50 -10.10 19.42
N LEU A 158 -11.29 -9.77 18.41
CA LEU A 158 -10.82 -9.14 17.18
C LEU A 158 -10.84 -7.60 17.29
N TYR A 159 -11.84 -7.06 17.98
CA TYR A 159 -12.02 -5.61 18.13
C TYR A 159 -12.82 -5.27 19.39
N LEU A 160 -12.42 -4.19 20.08
CA LEU A 160 -13.17 -3.53 21.15
C LEU A 160 -13.11 -2.01 20.92
N ASN A 161 -14.25 -1.33 21.03
CA ASN A 161 -14.24 0.14 21.06
C ASN A 161 -13.86 0.65 22.46
N LYS A 162 -13.63 1.96 22.59
CA LYS A 162 -13.29 2.60 23.88
C LYS A 162 -14.38 2.40 24.94
N GLY A 163 -15.67 2.34 24.52
CA GLY A 163 -16.78 2.06 25.41
C GLY A 163 -16.67 0.67 26.04
N CYS A 164 -16.39 -0.33 25.23
CA CYS A 164 -16.19 -1.70 25.67
C CYS A 164 -14.95 -1.83 26.58
N CYS A 165 -13.85 -1.16 26.23
CA CYS A 165 -12.65 -1.13 27.07
C CYS A 165 -12.93 -0.55 28.46
N ARG A 166 -13.73 0.51 28.55
CA ARG A 166 -14.15 1.08 29.85
C ARG A 166 -15.01 0.12 30.66
N LEU A 167 -15.96 -0.57 30.01
CA LEU A 167 -16.84 -1.55 30.68
C LEU A 167 -16.06 -2.74 31.25
N PHE A 168 -15.07 -3.24 30.55
CA PHE A 168 -14.26 -4.37 30.98
C PHE A 168 -12.99 -3.99 31.76
N GLY A 169 -12.71 -2.70 31.96
CA GLY A 169 -11.50 -2.25 32.65
C GLY A 169 -10.20 -2.68 31.94
N THR A 170 -10.21 -2.72 30.61
CA THR A 170 -9.09 -3.21 29.79
C THR A 170 -8.69 -2.21 28.72
N SER A 171 -7.60 -2.48 27.99
CA SER A 171 -7.22 -1.76 26.80
C SER A 171 -7.41 -2.62 25.55
N GLN A 172 -7.51 -1.99 24.37
CA GLN A 172 -7.57 -2.71 23.09
C GLN A 172 -6.39 -3.65 22.90
N GLU A 173 -5.20 -3.21 23.30
CA GLU A 173 -3.96 -3.97 23.17
C GLU A 173 -3.94 -5.18 24.12
N SER A 174 -4.29 -4.99 25.37
CA SER A 174 -4.38 -6.07 26.37
C SER A 174 -5.42 -7.12 26.01
N SER A 175 -6.53 -6.72 25.39
CA SER A 175 -7.61 -7.62 25.03
C SER A 175 -7.31 -8.50 23.82
N ARG A 176 -6.45 -8.03 22.90
CA ARG A 176 -5.97 -8.83 21.76
C ARG A 176 -5.00 -9.93 22.16
N LEU A 177 -4.31 -9.76 23.30
CA LEU A 177 -3.32 -10.71 23.80
C LEU A 177 -3.90 -11.77 24.72
N ARG A 178 -5.18 -11.64 25.14
CA ARG A 178 -5.85 -12.59 26.03
C ARG A 178 -6.90 -13.39 25.27
N ALA A 179 -6.74 -14.70 25.27
CA ALA A 179 -7.83 -15.60 24.95
C ALA A 179 -8.74 -15.70 26.20
N TYR A 180 -9.98 -15.27 26.08
CA TYR A 180 -10.98 -15.43 27.12
C TYR A 180 -11.82 -16.68 26.84
N ARG A 181 -12.23 -17.38 27.89
CA ARG A 181 -13.30 -18.36 27.75
C ARG A 181 -14.65 -17.64 27.81
N LEU A 182 -15.57 -18.01 26.92
CA LEU A 182 -16.89 -17.37 26.86
C LEU A 182 -17.63 -17.45 28.19
N ASP A 183 -17.51 -18.59 28.88
CA ASP A 183 -18.15 -18.83 30.18
C ASP A 183 -17.60 -17.90 31.30
N GLU A 184 -16.37 -17.39 31.18
CA GLU A 184 -15.80 -16.46 32.16
C GLU A 184 -16.37 -15.04 32.03
N LEU A 185 -16.84 -14.67 30.83
CA LEU A 185 -17.38 -13.36 30.54
C LEU A 185 -18.89 -13.24 30.76
N LEU A 186 -19.59 -14.39 30.84
CA LEU A 186 -21.05 -14.45 30.97
C LEU A 186 -21.47 -14.66 32.39
N HIS A 187 -22.54 -13.93 32.80
CA HIS A 187 -23.22 -14.25 34.06
C HIS A 187 -23.71 -15.71 34.05
N PRO A 188 -23.59 -16.44 35.16
CA PRO A 188 -23.98 -17.86 35.21
C PRO A 188 -25.37 -18.16 34.67
N ASP A 189 -26.34 -17.28 34.94
CA ASP A 189 -27.73 -17.45 34.52
C ASP A 189 -27.92 -17.30 32.99
N ASP A 190 -27.07 -16.55 32.32
CA ASP A 190 -27.17 -16.25 30.89
C ASP A 190 -26.40 -17.25 30.00
N ARG A 191 -25.52 -18.06 30.61
CA ARG A 191 -24.63 -18.97 29.85
C ARG A 191 -25.40 -19.92 28.95
N SER A 192 -26.46 -20.58 29.51
CA SER A 192 -27.24 -21.56 28.75
C SER A 192 -27.91 -20.95 27.52
N ALA A 193 -28.51 -19.76 27.68
CA ALA A 193 -29.18 -19.06 26.58
C ALA A 193 -28.20 -18.64 25.48
N VAL A 194 -27.02 -18.10 25.85
CA VAL A 194 -25.99 -17.66 24.90
C VAL A 194 -25.40 -18.86 24.17
N PHE A 195 -25.05 -19.93 24.84
CA PHE A 195 -24.53 -21.14 24.21
C PHE A 195 -25.52 -21.78 23.22
N GLN A 196 -26.80 -21.79 23.54
CA GLN A 196 -27.84 -22.26 22.60
C GLN A 196 -27.94 -21.36 21.37
N ALA A 197 -27.80 -20.05 21.53
CA ALA A 197 -27.85 -19.10 20.41
C ALA A 197 -26.63 -19.20 19.49
N LEU A 198 -25.45 -19.48 20.03
CA LEU A 198 -24.21 -19.63 19.27
C LEU A 198 -24.06 -20.99 18.59
N GLY A 199 -24.74 -22.03 19.10
CA GLY A 199 -24.73 -23.39 18.53
C GLY A 199 -25.72 -23.61 17.39
N ARG A 200 -26.45 -22.55 16.97
CA ARG A 200 -27.35 -22.56 15.80
C ARG A 200 -26.66 -21.97 14.59
#